data_ee0f12ac3f65ff1fc2bbbb4a13b1949f
#
_entry.id   ee0f12ac3f65ff1fc2bbbb4a13b1949f
#
_cell.length_a   1.000
_cell.length_b   1.000
_cell.length_c   1.000
_cell.angle_alpha   90.00
_cell.angle_beta   90.00
_cell.angle_gamma   90.00
#
_symmetry.space_group_name_H-M   'P 1'
#
loop_
_entity.id
_entity.type
_entity.pdbx_description
1 polymer ?
#
loop_
_entity_poly.entity_id
_entity_poly.type
_entity_poly.pdbx_seq_one_letter_code
_entity_poly.pdbx_strand_id
1 'polypeptide(L)'
;MMKLKKKIPLIDQHDKHGFWGGKFGGSFIPETLRKPIDELTVKFEKLRKDKKFLAERDYYYNNWVHKGPTPFIKLENLTHHLGGAQIYAKVVSAARGGAHKIYGAITAAMLCKKMNKRYLVTDTGAGYNGKMFSIAAKHFGLKCKVFMGHKDYLRQKPNVDAMKKNGAEVVPVYTGSQTLVDAVSEVMRYWVSNHEKVHLGV
;
A
#
# COMPACT_ATOMS: atom_id res chain seq x y z
N MET A 1 -41.31 24.53 -1.00
CA MET A 1 -40.48 23.29 -0.99
C MET A 1 -39.02 23.65 -0.91
N MET A 2 -38.40 23.47 0.25
CA MET A 2 -36.96 23.66 0.43
C MET A 2 -36.22 22.55 -0.32
N LYS A 3 -35.45 22.88 -1.38
CA LYS A 3 -34.58 21.93 -2.05
C LYS A 3 -33.52 21.48 -1.05
N LEU A 4 -33.58 20.22 -0.58
CA LEU A 4 -32.53 19.59 0.19
C LEU A 4 -31.23 19.70 -0.62
N LYS A 5 -30.27 20.51 -0.15
CA LYS A 5 -28.95 20.59 -0.74
C LYS A 5 -28.34 19.18 -0.69
N LYS A 6 -28.04 18.61 -1.86
CA LYS A 6 -27.39 17.31 -1.98
C LYS A 6 -26.12 17.33 -1.13
N LYS A 7 -26.07 16.53 -0.08
CA LYS A 7 -24.89 16.47 0.81
C LYS A 7 -23.70 15.96 0.00
N ILE A 8 -22.67 16.79 -0.15
CA ILE A 8 -21.42 16.38 -0.82
C ILE A 8 -20.78 15.30 0.04
N PRO A 9 -20.40 14.13 -0.53
CA PRO A 9 -19.67 13.08 0.21
C PRO A 9 -18.41 13.64 0.88
N LEU A 10 -18.05 13.14 2.05
CA LEU A 10 -16.85 13.60 2.77
C LEU A 10 -15.58 13.51 1.94
N ILE A 11 -15.45 12.49 1.12
CA ILE A 11 -14.29 12.29 0.23
C ILE A 11 -14.13 13.40 -0.82
N ASP A 12 -15.21 14.11 -1.13
CA ASP A 12 -15.23 15.20 -2.12
C ASP A 12 -15.19 16.59 -1.44
N GLN A 13 -15.14 16.65 -0.10
CA GLN A 13 -15.11 17.91 0.68
C GLN A 13 -13.67 18.42 0.91
N HIS A 14 -12.80 18.22 -0.07
CA HIS A 14 -11.45 18.79 -0.05
C HIS A 14 -11.42 20.16 -0.73
N ASP A 15 -10.41 20.95 -0.40
CA ASP A 15 -10.14 22.21 -1.11
C ASP A 15 -9.53 21.96 -2.51
N LYS A 16 -9.22 23.05 -3.22
CA LYS A 16 -8.61 22.97 -4.57
C LYS A 16 -7.22 22.30 -4.58
N HIS A 17 -6.56 22.19 -3.43
CA HIS A 17 -5.28 21.52 -3.27
C HIS A 17 -5.39 20.07 -2.80
N GLY A 18 -6.62 19.57 -2.58
CA GLY A 18 -6.87 18.22 -2.11
C GLY A 18 -6.79 18.05 -0.60
N PHE A 19 -6.85 19.12 0.19
CA PHE A 19 -6.80 19.06 1.65
C PHE A 19 -8.18 19.16 2.29
N TRP A 20 -8.39 18.43 3.37
CA TRP A 20 -9.62 18.42 4.16
C TRP A 20 -9.44 19.24 5.45
N GLY A 21 -10.57 19.62 6.08
CA GLY A 21 -10.57 20.22 7.39
C GLY A 21 -10.54 21.75 7.42
N GLY A 22 -10.69 22.45 6.30
CA GLY A 22 -10.74 23.90 6.23
C GLY A 22 -9.55 24.56 6.93
N LYS A 23 -9.79 25.31 8.01
CA LYS A 23 -8.72 25.96 8.78
C LYS A 23 -7.72 24.99 9.44
N PHE A 24 -8.06 23.74 9.58
CA PHE A 24 -7.18 22.69 10.11
C PHE A 24 -6.53 21.86 9.02
N GLY A 25 -6.87 22.13 7.76
CA GLY A 25 -6.31 21.43 6.60
C GLY A 25 -4.89 21.86 6.30
N GLY A 26 -4.26 21.14 5.38
CA GLY A 26 -2.91 21.45 4.91
C GLY A 26 -2.07 20.19 4.72
N SER A 27 -0.83 20.40 4.30
CA SER A 27 0.15 19.32 4.10
C SER A 27 1.35 19.55 5.03
N PHE A 28 1.42 18.76 6.09
CA PHE A 28 2.44 18.85 7.13
C PHE A 28 3.52 17.80 6.92
N ILE A 29 4.24 17.90 5.81
CA ILE A 29 5.32 16.99 5.45
C ILE A 29 6.67 17.72 5.44
N PRO A 30 7.81 17.03 5.70
CA PRO A 30 9.13 17.60 5.52
C PRO A 30 9.30 18.16 4.10
N GLU A 31 10.00 19.31 4.00
CA GLU A 31 10.20 20.00 2.72
C GLU A 31 10.87 19.12 1.67
N THR A 32 11.78 18.23 2.09
CA THR A 32 12.47 17.27 1.23
C THR A 32 11.54 16.27 0.54
N LEU A 33 10.36 16.00 1.13
CA LEU A 33 9.34 15.10 0.56
C LEU A 33 8.39 15.81 -0.41
N ARG A 34 8.39 17.15 -0.46
CA ARG A 34 7.44 17.95 -1.25
C ARG A 34 7.45 17.53 -2.73
N LYS A 35 8.61 17.62 -3.36
CA LYS A 35 8.76 17.32 -4.80
C LYS A 35 8.26 15.92 -5.19
N PRO A 36 8.71 14.83 -4.54
CA PRO A 36 8.23 13.50 -4.90
C PRO A 36 6.75 13.26 -4.60
N ILE A 37 6.19 13.90 -3.57
CA ILE A 37 4.75 13.81 -3.25
C ILE A 37 3.92 14.59 -4.27
N ASP A 38 4.34 15.79 -4.67
CA ASP A 38 3.60 16.58 -5.67
C ASP A 38 3.58 15.86 -7.02
N GLU A 39 4.70 15.27 -7.45
CA GLU A 39 4.78 14.43 -8.65
C GLU A 39 3.79 13.25 -8.58
N LEU A 40 3.75 12.56 -7.44
CA LEU A 40 2.84 11.45 -7.19
C LEU A 40 1.38 11.91 -7.21
N THR A 41 1.08 13.03 -6.57
CA THR A 41 -0.27 13.61 -6.48
C THR A 41 -0.83 13.91 -7.86
N VAL A 42 -0.07 14.61 -8.70
CA VAL A 42 -0.46 14.92 -10.09
C VAL A 42 -0.78 13.64 -10.86
N LYS A 43 0.07 12.63 -10.74
CA LYS A 43 -0.13 11.35 -11.45
C LYS A 43 -1.33 10.58 -10.91
N PHE A 44 -1.49 10.53 -9.60
CA PHE A 44 -2.62 9.87 -8.93
C PHE A 44 -3.95 10.50 -9.33
N GLU A 45 -4.07 11.84 -9.29
CA GLU A 45 -5.29 12.56 -9.67
C GLU A 45 -5.71 12.29 -11.12
N LYS A 46 -4.75 12.10 -12.02
CA LYS A 46 -5.02 11.68 -13.39
C LYS A 46 -5.50 10.23 -13.46
N LEU A 47 -4.80 9.32 -12.81
CA LEU A 47 -5.05 7.88 -12.94
C LEU A 47 -6.30 7.41 -12.20
N ARG A 48 -6.67 8.04 -11.09
CA ARG A 48 -7.92 7.69 -10.37
C ARG A 48 -9.20 7.99 -11.17
N LYS A 49 -9.09 8.74 -12.27
CA LYS A 49 -10.18 9.06 -13.23
C LYS A 49 -10.01 8.30 -14.56
N ASP A 50 -8.91 7.64 -14.78
CA ASP A 50 -8.61 6.91 -16.02
C ASP A 50 -9.33 5.55 -16.02
N LYS A 51 -10.37 5.43 -16.84
CA LYS A 51 -11.18 4.21 -16.95
C LYS A 51 -10.35 2.97 -17.35
N LYS A 52 -9.31 3.15 -18.18
CA LYS A 52 -8.45 2.03 -18.60
C LYS A 52 -7.57 1.55 -17.44
N PHE A 53 -6.99 2.49 -16.66
CA PHE A 53 -6.23 2.15 -15.48
C PHE A 53 -7.08 1.45 -14.41
N LEU A 54 -8.30 1.95 -14.17
CA LEU A 54 -9.22 1.37 -13.22
C LEU A 54 -9.68 -0.04 -13.66
N ALA A 55 -9.99 -0.24 -14.93
CA ALA A 55 -10.36 -1.55 -15.46
C ALA A 55 -9.19 -2.56 -15.37
N GLU A 56 -7.95 -2.13 -15.66
CA GLU A 56 -6.74 -2.94 -15.50
C GLU A 56 -6.53 -3.34 -14.03
N ARG A 57 -6.69 -2.40 -13.08
CA ARG A 57 -6.62 -2.65 -11.64
C ARG A 57 -7.66 -3.68 -11.21
N ASP A 58 -8.91 -3.48 -11.62
CA ASP A 58 -10.02 -4.35 -11.25
C ASP A 58 -9.87 -5.76 -11.85
N TYR A 59 -9.29 -5.88 -13.05
CA TYR A 59 -8.89 -7.16 -13.62
C TYR A 59 -7.90 -7.89 -12.72
N TYR A 60 -6.83 -7.22 -12.26
CA TYR A 60 -5.86 -7.82 -11.35
C TYR A 60 -6.50 -8.23 -10.02
N TYR A 61 -7.36 -7.40 -9.47
CA TYR A 61 -8.04 -7.70 -8.21
C TYR A 61 -8.91 -8.95 -8.31
N ASN A 62 -9.67 -9.09 -9.40
CA ASN A 62 -10.66 -10.15 -9.54
C ASN A 62 -10.12 -11.45 -10.20
N ASN A 63 -8.95 -11.39 -10.82
CA ASN A 63 -8.44 -12.57 -11.57
C ASN A 63 -7.04 -12.99 -11.13
N TRP A 64 -6.19 -12.06 -10.67
CA TRP A 64 -4.83 -12.40 -10.30
C TRP A 64 -4.60 -12.44 -8.78
N VAL A 65 -5.19 -11.54 -8.02
CA VAL A 65 -5.10 -11.53 -6.55
C VAL A 65 -5.86 -12.72 -5.97
N HIS A 66 -7.06 -12.95 -6.45
CA HIS A 66 -7.86 -14.14 -6.22
C HIS A 66 -8.87 -14.30 -7.36
N LYS A 67 -9.50 -15.46 -7.45
CA LYS A 67 -10.55 -15.71 -8.43
C LYS A 67 -11.92 -15.44 -7.77
N GLY A 68 -12.55 -14.35 -8.13
CA GLY A 68 -13.79 -13.87 -7.49
C GLY A 68 -13.55 -13.22 -6.10
N PRO A 69 -14.61 -12.90 -5.34
CA PRO A 69 -14.46 -12.29 -4.02
C PRO A 69 -13.90 -13.29 -3.01
N THR A 70 -13.02 -12.82 -2.10
CA THR A 70 -12.56 -13.62 -0.96
C THR A 70 -13.74 -14.05 -0.08
N PRO A 71 -13.70 -15.22 0.56
CA PRO A 71 -14.82 -15.72 1.36
C PRO A 71 -15.27 -14.74 2.44
N PHE A 72 -16.59 -14.67 2.64
CA PHE A 72 -17.22 -13.91 3.69
C PHE A 72 -18.11 -14.88 4.49
N ILE A 73 -17.69 -15.17 5.72
CA ILE A 73 -18.23 -16.28 6.53
C ILE A 73 -18.89 -15.71 7.77
N LYS A 74 -20.14 -16.12 8.03
CA LYS A 74 -20.81 -15.86 9.29
C LYS A 74 -20.22 -16.77 10.38
N LEU A 75 -19.82 -16.19 11.49
CA LEU A 75 -19.29 -16.92 12.65
C LEU A 75 -20.44 -17.19 13.64
N GLU A 76 -21.27 -18.19 13.34
CA GLU A 76 -22.51 -18.46 14.06
C GLU A 76 -22.26 -18.80 15.52
N ASN A 77 -21.34 -19.73 15.79
CA ASN A 77 -21.01 -20.14 17.16
C ASN A 77 -20.50 -18.98 18.01
N LEU A 78 -19.62 -18.13 17.41
CA LEU A 78 -19.09 -16.97 18.12
C LEU A 78 -20.17 -15.90 18.34
N THR A 79 -21.02 -15.68 17.35
CA THR A 79 -22.18 -14.78 17.46
C THR A 79 -23.11 -15.22 18.59
N HIS A 80 -23.43 -16.51 18.66
CA HIS A 80 -24.29 -17.06 19.71
C HIS A 80 -23.64 -17.00 21.09
N HIS A 81 -22.36 -17.37 21.19
CA HIS A 81 -21.61 -17.38 22.45
C HIS A 81 -21.50 -15.99 23.09
N LEU A 82 -21.26 -14.93 22.27
CA LEU A 82 -21.09 -13.57 22.78
C LEU A 82 -22.43 -12.84 22.98
N GLY A 83 -23.48 -13.23 22.31
CA GLY A 83 -24.75 -12.49 22.28
C GLY A 83 -24.59 -11.12 21.60
N GLY A 84 -25.65 -10.51 21.10
CA GLY A 84 -25.60 -9.17 20.50
C GLY A 84 -25.38 -9.17 19.00
N ALA A 85 -24.39 -8.42 18.50
CA ALA A 85 -24.17 -8.22 17.06
C ALA A 85 -23.79 -9.52 16.33
N GLN A 86 -24.26 -9.67 15.09
CA GLN A 86 -23.82 -10.76 14.22
C GLN A 86 -22.38 -10.55 13.79
N ILE A 87 -21.54 -11.59 13.91
CA ILE A 87 -20.11 -11.54 13.64
C ILE A 87 -19.81 -12.28 12.33
N TYR A 88 -19.05 -11.61 11.47
CA TYR A 88 -18.62 -12.13 10.17
C TYR A 88 -17.11 -12.04 10.04
N ALA A 89 -16.50 -12.99 9.34
CA ALA A 89 -15.09 -12.98 8.96
C ALA A 89 -14.93 -12.78 7.45
N LYS A 90 -14.18 -11.77 7.04
CA LYS A 90 -13.68 -11.61 5.67
C LYS A 90 -12.32 -12.31 5.54
N VAL A 91 -12.26 -13.43 4.82
CA VAL A 91 -11.08 -14.31 4.77
C VAL A 91 -10.08 -13.78 3.73
N VAL A 92 -9.36 -12.72 4.08
CA VAL A 92 -8.37 -12.10 3.18
C VAL A 92 -7.09 -12.93 3.01
N SER A 93 -6.87 -13.93 3.85
CA SER A 93 -5.79 -14.92 3.68
C SER A 93 -5.95 -15.80 2.43
N ALA A 94 -7.16 -15.88 1.86
CA ALA A 94 -7.41 -16.52 0.58
C ALA A 94 -6.85 -15.73 -0.63
N ALA A 95 -6.47 -14.46 -0.44
CA ALA A 95 -5.83 -13.69 -1.48
C ALA A 95 -4.37 -14.13 -1.68
N ARG A 96 -3.82 -13.87 -2.87
CA ARG A 96 -2.43 -14.19 -3.23
C ARG A 96 -1.43 -13.64 -2.20
N GLY A 97 -0.56 -14.50 -1.73
CA GLY A 97 0.42 -14.15 -0.70
C GLY A 97 -0.12 -14.19 0.73
N GLY A 98 -1.43 -14.40 0.92
CA GLY A 98 -2.05 -14.60 2.24
C GLY A 98 -2.35 -13.32 3.03
N ALA A 99 -2.37 -12.14 2.38
CA ALA A 99 -2.62 -10.89 3.08
C ALA A 99 -3.32 -9.85 2.20
N HIS A 100 -4.16 -9.00 2.83
CA HIS A 100 -4.87 -7.89 2.17
C HIS A 100 -3.96 -6.85 1.51
N LYS A 101 -2.74 -6.71 1.98
CA LYS A 101 -1.76 -5.74 1.46
C LYS A 101 -1.40 -5.97 -0.02
N ILE A 102 -1.72 -7.14 -0.58
CA ILE A 102 -1.51 -7.41 -2.00
C ILE A 102 -2.28 -6.46 -2.92
N TYR A 103 -3.47 -6.01 -2.52
CA TYR A 103 -4.26 -5.03 -3.29
C TYR A 103 -3.53 -3.69 -3.43
N GLY A 104 -3.00 -3.16 -2.32
CA GLY A 104 -2.18 -1.95 -2.33
C GLY A 104 -0.90 -2.14 -3.13
N ALA A 105 -0.21 -3.27 -2.95
CA ALA A 105 1.04 -3.57 -3.64
C ALA A 105 0.87 -3.65 -5.17
N ILE A 106 -0.24 -4.24 -5.67
CA ILE A 106 -0.57 -4.26 -7.11
C ILE A 106 -0.78 -2.84 -7.62
N THR A 107 -1.60 -2.04 -6.93
CA THR A 107 -1.87 -0.66 -7.36
C THR A 107 -0.59 0.19 -7.35
N ALA A 108 0.26 0.05 -6.34
CA ALA A 108 1.54 0.74 -6.27
C ALA A 108 2.48 0.31 -7.41
N ALA A 109 2.53 -0.98 -7.75
CA ALA A 109 3.33 -1.47 -8.86
C ALA A 109 2.83 -0.95 -10.22
N MET A 110 1.51 -0.92 -10.44
CA MET A 110 0.90 -0.31 -11.63
C MET A 110 1.23 1.18 -11.73
N LEU A 111 1.13 1.91 -10.62
CA LEU A 111 1.45 3.33 -10.54
C LEU A 111 2.94 3.57 -10.83
N CYS A 112 3.83 2.78 -10.27
CA CYS A 112 5.26 2.79 -10.54
C CYS A 112 5.55 2.69 -12.05
N LYS A 113 4.91 1.75 -12.75
CA LYS A 113 5.03 1.62 -14.22
C LYS A 113 4.47 2.82 -14.97
N LYS A 114 3.29 3.32 -14.58
CA LYS A 114 2.68 4.51 -15.22
C LYS A 114 3.49 5.80 -14.98
N MET A 115 4.34 5.81 -13.96
CA MET A 115 5.31 6.88 -13.69
C MET A 115 6.68 6.64 -14.36
N ASN A 116 6.84 5.58 -15.14
CA ASN A 116 8.10 5.17 -15.80
C ASN A 116 9.24 4.94 -14.79
N LYS A 117 8.94 4.56 -13.57
CA LYS A 117 9.92 4.24 -12.53
C LYS A 117 10.29 2.76 -12.60
N ARG A 118 11.53 2.44 -12.23
CA ARG A 118 12.08 1.08 -12.34
C ARG A 118 12.09 0.31 -11.03
N TYR A 119 12.07 1.04 -9.90
CA TYR A 119 12.18 0.46 -8.58
C TYR A 119 10.89 0.72 -7.80
N LEU A 120 10.32 -0.35 -7.27
CA LEU A 120 9.27 -0.30 -6.27
C LEU A 120 9.92 -0.54 -4.90
N VAL A 121 9.85 0.44 -4.01
CA VAL A 121 10.44 0.34 -2.67
C VAL A 121 9.38 0.42 -1.60
N THR A 122 9.63 -0.23 -0.48
CA THR A 122 8.73 -0.23 0.67
C THR A 122 9.50 -0.54 1.95
N ASP A 123 8.87 -0.29 3.09
CA ASP A 123 9.30 -0.77 4.39
C ASP A 123 8.50 -2.00 4.83
N THR A 124 9.00 -2.68 5.83
CA THR A 124 8.26 -3.77 6.48
C THR A 124 8.78 -4.03 7.90
N GLY A 125 7.87 -4.33 8.82
CA GLY A 125 8.20 -4.84 10.15
C GLY A 125 8.11 -6.37 10.17
N ALA A 126 6.89 -6.91 10.29
CA ALA A 126 6.65 -8.36 10.31
C ALA A 126 6.91 -9.08 8.96
N GLY A 127 7.23 -8.37 7.89
CA GLY A 127 7.55 -8.94 6.59
C GLY A 127 6.36 -9.06 5.62
N TYR A 128 5.12 -8.94 6.06
CA TYR A 128 3.95 -9.10 5.17
C TYR A 128 3.87 -8.03 4.10
N ASN A 129 4.14 -6.76 4.45
CA ASN A 129 4.15 -5.67 3.47
C ASN A 129 5.21 -5.94 2.38
N GLY A 130 6.45 -6.14 2.79
CA GLY A 130 7.55 -6.42 1.88
C GLY A 130 7.31 -7.65 1.00
N LYS A 131 6.72 -8.73 1.57
CA LYS A 131 6.35 -9.92 0.81
C LYS A 131 5.33 -9.61 -0.29
N MET A 132 4.28 -8.83 -0.01
CA MET A 132 3.27 -8.48 -1.01
C MET A 132 3.85 -7.58 -2.10
N PHE A 133 4.68 -6.61 -1.71
CA PHE A 133 5.37 -5.74 -2.66
C PHE A 133 6.37 -6.50 -3.54
N SER A 134 7.09 -7.48 -2.99
CA SER A 134 8.00 -8.35 -3.77
C SER A 134 7.25 -9.20 -4.80
N ILE A 135 6.07 -9.73 -4.43
CA ILE A 135 5.20 -10.49 -5.34
C ILE A 135 4.69 -9.59 -6.48
N ALA A 136 4.21 -8.39 -6.15
CA ALA A 136 3.71 -7.44 -7.14
C ALA A 136 4.84 -6.96 -8.07
N ALA A 137 5.99 -6.59 -7.53
CA ALA A 137 7.14 -6.14 -8.31
C ALA A 137 7.60 -7.22 -9.30
N LYS A 138 7.72 -8.47 -8.86
CA LYS A 138 8.05 -9.62 -9.72
C LYS A 138 7.05 -9.76 -10.88
N HIS A 139 5.76 -9.65 -10.60
CA HIS A 139 4.70 -9.76 -11.60
C HIS A 139 4.80 -8.66 -12.67
N PHE A 140 5.09 -7.42 -12.27
CA PHE A 140 5.18 -6.29 -13.18
C PHE A 140 6.58 -6.07 -13.79
N GLY A 141 7.54 -6.95 -13.53
CA GLY A 141 8.92 -6.83 -14.02
C GLY A 141 9.67 -5.62 -13.43
N LEU A 142 9.32 -5.22 -12.20
CA LEU A 142 9.97 -4.14 -11.47
C LEU A 142 11.07 -4.70 -10.54
N LYS A 143 12.12 -3.92 -10.33
CA LYS A 143 13.06 -4.18 -9.24
C LYS A 143 12.39 -3.82 -7.92
N CYS A 144 12.61 -4.63 -6.89
CA CYS A 144 12.03 -4.41 -5.57
C CYS A 144 13.12 -4.27 -4.51
N LYS A 145 13.01 -3.23 -3.67
CA LYS A 145 13.87 -3.06 -2.50
C LYS A 145 13.00 -2.87 -1.27
N VAL A 146 13.24 -3.65 -0.22
CA VAL A 146 12.47 -3.66 1.02
C VAL A 146 13.37 -3.31 2.18
N PHE A 147 13.06 -2.24 2.89
CA PHE A 147 13.78 -1.84 4.09
C PHE A 147 13.14 -2.48 5.31
N MET A 148 13.97 -3.07 6.18
CA MET A 148 13.49 -3.81 7.35
C MET A 148 14.44 -3.61 8.51
N GLY A 149 13.93 -3.29 9.71
CA GLY A 149 14.76 -3.18 10.88
C GLY A 149 15.54 -4.48 11.14
N HIS A 150 16.81 -4.38 11.53
CA HIS A 150 17.68 -5.57 11.68
C HIS A 150 17.12 -6.59 12.69
N LYS A 151 16.54 -6.14 13.79
CA LYS A 151 15.88 -7.03 14.75
C LYS A 151 14.70 -7.78 14.14
N ASP A 152 13.89 -7.10 13.32
CA ASP A 152 12.77 -7.70 12.62
C ASP A 152 13.26 -8.64 11.51
N TYR A 153 14.32 -8.28 10.79
CA TYR A 153 14.96 -9.11 9.78
C TYR A 153 15.41 -10.48 10.36
N LEU A 154 15.99 -10.50 11.54
CA LEU A 154 16.38 -11.75 12.21
C LEU A 154 15.16 -12.56 12.66
N ARG A 155 14.18 -11.90 13.29
CA ARG A 155 12.98 -12.58 13.81
C ARG A 155 12.06 -13.14 12.72
N GLN A 156 12.01 -12.48 11.56
CA GLN A 156 11.09 -12.78 10.48
C GLN A 156 11.78 -13.46 9.29
N LYS A 157 12.79 -14.28 9.56
CA LYS A 157 13.63 -14.96 8.55
C LYS A 157 12.81 -15.63 7.44
N PRO A 158 11.71 -16.38 7.71
CA PRO A 158 10.89 -16.99 6.65
C PRO A 158 10.30 -15.97 5.67
N ASN A 159 9.87 -14.78 6.14
CA ASN A 159 9.36 -13.72 5.28
C ASN A 159 10.49 -13.05 4.48
N VAL A 160 11.68 -12.88 5.09
CA VAL A 160 12.87 -12.38 4.39
C VAL A 160 13.24 -13.32 3.23
N ASP A 161 13.27 -14.62 3.47
CA ASP A 161 13.60 -15.61 2.45
C ASP A 161 12.55 -15.65 1.34
N ALA A 162 11.27 -15.50 1.68
CA ALA A 162 10.20 -15.38 0.70
C ALA A 162 10.33 -14.13 -0.19
N MET A 163 10.70 -12.98 0.40
CA MET A 163 10.97 -11.75 -0.36
C MET A 163 12.14 -11.92 -1.32
N LYS A 164 13.25 -12.50 -0.86
CA LYS A 164 14.43 -12.80 -1.69
C LYS A 164 14.12 -13.78 -2.82
N LYS A 165 13.32 -14.81 -2.54
CA LYS A 165 12.85 -15.78 -3.56
C LYS A 165 11.98 -15.11 -4.63
N ASN A 166 11.30 -14.02 -4.30
CA ASN A 166 10.59 -13.20 -5.28
C ASN A 166 11.49 -12.22 -6.05
N GLY A 167 12.79 -12.17 -5.75
CA GLY A 167 13.76 -11.29 -6.38
C GLY A 167 13.90 -9.91 -5.74
N ALA A 168 13.38 -9.72 -4.53
CA ALA A 168 13.55 -8.47 -3.80
C ALA A 168 14.89 -8.42 -3.07
N GLU A 169 15.53 -7.26 -3.09
CA GLU A 169 16.62 -6.89 -2.20
C GLU A 169 16.03 -6.49 -0.85
N VAL A 170 16.36 -7.23 0.21
CA VAL A 170 15.94 -6.89 1.58
C VAL A 170 17.10 -6.24 2.30
N VAL A 171 16.94 -4.97 2.65
CA VAL A 171 17.97 -4.11 3.26
C VAL A 171 17.75 -4.07 4.76
N PRO A 172 18.63 -4.67 5.57
CA PRO A 172 18.54 -4.54 7.02
C PRO A 172 18.96 -3.14 7.45
N VAL A 173 18.17 -2.53 8.34
CA VAL A 173 18.43 -1.20 8.92
C VAL A 173 18.97 -1.34 10.34
N TYR A 174 20.17 -0.83 10.56
CA TYR A 174 20.92 -0.97 11.83
C TYR A 174 20.83 0.26 12.73
N THR A 175 20.21 1.34 12.26
CA THR A 175 20.07 2.59 13.02
C THR A 175 18.96 2.50 14.06
N GLY A 176 19.00 3.34 15.07
CA GLY A 176 17.95 3.53 16.07
C GLY A 176 17.57 2.25 16.81
N SER A 177 16.26 1.99 16.90
CA SER A 177 15.69 0.81 17.54
C SER A 177 15.88 -0.48 16.74
N GLN A 178 16.27 -0.36 15.46
CA GLN A 178 16.39 -1.45 14.48
C GLN A 178 15.07 -2.17 14.22
N THR A 179 13.96 -1.42 14.27
CA THR A 179 12.60 -1.91 14.04
C THR A 179 11.92 -1.15 12.89
N LEU A 180 10.60 -1.35 12.74
CA LEU A 180 9.80 -0.73 11.67
C LEU A 180 9.96 0.80 11.57
N VAL A 181 10.06 1.52 12.69
CA VAL A 181 10.19 2.99 12.70
C VAL A 181 11.44 3.44 11.93
N ASP A 182 12.56 2.73 12.15
CA ASP A 182 13.82 3.05 11.46
C ASP A 182 13.80 2.64 10.00
N ALA A 183 13.13 1.52 9.69
CA ALA A 183 12.91 1.07 8.31
C ALA A 183 12.09 2.10 7.52
N VAL A 184 11.02 2.66 8.10
CA VAL A 184 10.21 3.75 7.50
C VAL A 184 11.08 4.98 7.25
N SER A 185 11.87 5.40 8.23
CA SER A 185 12.74 6.57 8.10
C SER A 185 13.78 6.37 6.98
N GLU A 186 14.35 5.18 6.89
CA GLU A 186 15.39 4.88 5.89
C GLU A 186 14.81 4.77 4.47
N VAL A 187 13.65 4.12 4.29
CA VAL A 187 13.02 4.04 2.97
C VAL A 187 12.60 5.42 2.46
N MET A 188 12.18 6.32 3.35
CA MET A 188 11.85 7.70 2.97
C MET A 188 13.10 8.47 2.52
N ARG A 189 14.23 8.37 3.24
CA ARG A 189 15.53 8.97 2.83
C ARG A 189 15.96 8.44 1.47
N TYR A 190 15.89 7.11 1.29
CA TYR A 190 16.22 6.48 0.03
C TYR A 190 15.32 6.97 -1.12
N TRP A 191 14.02 7.08 -0.88
CA TRP A 191 13.06 7.57 -1.88
C TRP A 191 13.34 9.00 -2.31
N VAL A 192 13.53 9.93 -1.36
CA VAL A 192 13.87 11.33 -1.65
C VAL A 192 15.11 11.44 -2.52
N SER A 193 16.16 10.70 -2.18
CA SER A 193 17.44 10.74 -2.90
C SER A 193 17.37 10.09 -4.29
N ASN A 194 16.34 9.28 -4.58
CA ASN A 194 16.24 8.49 -5.81
C ASN A 194 14.86 8.62 -6.48
N HIS A 195 14.07 9.63 -6.14
CA HIS A 195 12.66 9.72 -6.52
C HIS A 195 12.41 9.65 -8.02
N GLU A 196 13.35 10.04 -8.86
CA GLU A 196 13.22 9.97 -10.33
C GLU A 196 13.06 8.52 -10.83
N LYS A 197 13.72 7.55 -10.19
CA LYS A 197 13.75 6.13 -10.61
C LYS A 197 12.95 5.23 -9.69
N VAL A 198 12.55 5.73 -8.54
CA VAL A 198 11.99 4.97 -7.43
C VAL A 198 10.57 5.42 -7.13
N HIS A 199 9.66 4.46 -6.93
CA HIS A 199 8.33 4.68 -6.39
C HIS A 199 8.24 4.06 -5.00
N LEU A 200 7.87 4.85 -4.00
CA LEU A 200 7.60 4.38 -2.65
C LEU A 200 6.15 3.92 -2.58
N GLY A 201 5.95 2.69 -2.10
CA GLY A 201 4.66 2.15 -1.74
C GLY A 201 4.62 1.80 -0.25
N VAL A 202 3.61 2.26 0.45
CA VAL A 202 3.37 2.02 1.89
C VAL A 202 1.99 1.44 2.12
#